data_a5f880908f4270d88af18674b9b743e7
#
_entry.id   a5f880908f4270d88af18674b9b743e7
#
_cell.length_a   1.000
_cell.length_b   1.000
_cell.length_c   1.000
_cell.angle_alpha   90.00
_cell.angle_beta   90.00
_cell.angle_gamma   90.00
#
_symmetry.space_group_name_H-M   'P 1'
#
loop_
_entity.id
_entity.type
_entity.pdbx_description
1 polymer ?
#
loop_
_entity_poly.entity_id
_entity_poly.type
_entity_poly.pdbx_seq_one_letter_code
_entity_poly.pdbx_strand_id
1 'polypeptide(L)'
;MGDPKFARSKTQTPTHPWKQARIDEEHALKEKYGLKKIGGMKEIWREKSALRRHRNQAMKLIGRVDTSEGHFAREKIDLINSLCRKGLLVEGASIDDVLQINVEHMLSRRLQSVVYYRGLAPSMRAARNMIVHGHISIGKQRMTVPGYHIKKDEEEILKYSSNSVYNDPNHPFRVEMEKLRLTMVTDEEPEEVGAPKAATEDFVE
;
A
#
# COMPACT_ATOMS: atom_id res chain seq x y z
N MET A 1 6.73 36.53 -2.91
CA MET A 1 5.37 35.95 -2.94
C MET A 1 5.03 35.52 -1.51
N GLY A 2 3.86 35.95 -0.98
CA GLY A 2 3.41 35.54 0.35
C GLY A 2 2.69 34.19 0.28
N ASP A 3 2.59 33.52 1.45
CA ASP A 3 1.84 32.27 1.56
C ASP A 3 0.34 32.48 1.26
N PRO A 4 -0.32 31.47 0.64
CA PRO A 4 -1.73 31.59 0.34
C PRO A 4 -2.56 31.69 1.63
N LYS A 5 -3.28 32.80 1.84
CA LYS A 5 -4.05 33.07 3.06
C LYS A 5 -5.18 32.08 3.36
N PHE A 6 -5.63 31.33 2.36
CA PHE A 6 -6.77 30.40 2.46
C PHE A 6 -6.37 28.93 2.19
N ALA A 7 -5.09 28.58 2.36
CA ALA A 7 -4.65 27.22 2.24
C ALA A 7 -5.33 26.33 3.30
N ARG A 8 -6.08 25.32 2.84
CA ARG A 8 -6.74 24.35 3.73
C ARG A 8 -5.83 23.15 3.94
N SER A 9 -5.77 22.66 5.17
CA SER A 9 -5.07 21.41 5.46
C SER A 9 -5.66 20.26 4.69
N LYS A 10 -4.82 19.47 4.01
CA LYS A 10 -5.22 18.24 3.33
C LYS A 10 -5.43 17.08 4.29
N THR A 11 -5.06 17.23 5.55
CA THR A 11 -5.18 16.22 6.59
C THR A 11 -6.21 16.67 7.61
N GLN A 12 -7.18 15.82 7.87
CA GLN A 12 -8.19 16.04 8.90
C GLN A 12 -7.77 15.32 10.17
N THR A 13 -7.80 16.04 11.28
CA THR A 13 -7.63 15.47 12.62
C THR A 13 -8.94 14.81 13.08
N PRO A 14 -8.89 13.80 13.95
CA PRO A 14 -10.10 13.20 14.51
C PRO A 14 -10.95 14.20 15.29
N THR A 15 -12.27 14.15 15.12
CA THR A 15 -13.22 15.00 15.84
C THR A 15 -13.22 14.70 17.33
N HIS A 16 -13.09 13.40 17.69
CA HIS A 16 -13.03 12.96 19.09
C HIS A 16 -11.63 12.39 19.38
N PRO A 17 -10.69 13.19 19.95
CA PRO A 17 -9.30 12.79 20.12
C PRO A 17 -9.11 11.57 21.05
N TRP A 18 -9.98 11.40 22.04
CA TRP A 18 -9.84 10.42 23.12
C TRP A 18 -10.72 9.17 22.97
N LYS A 19 -11.19 8.87 21.75
CA LYS A 19 -11.94 7.64 21.52
C LYS A 19 -10.99 6.44 21.51
N GLN A 20 -11.09 5.59 22.54
CA GLN A 20 -10.14 4.47 22.77
C GLN A 20 -10.10 3.49 21.61
N ALA A 21 -11.25 2.97 21.16
CA ALA A 21 -11.29 2.01 20.05
C ALA A 21 -10.54 2.48 18.80
N ARG A 22 -10.69 3.77 18.42
CA ARG A 22 -9.94 4.35 17.31
C ARG A 22 -8.44 4.40 17.58
N ILE A 23 -8.05 4.73 18.82
CA ILE A 23 -6.65 4.83 19.22
C ILE A 23 -5.99 3.45 19.12
N ASP A 24 -6.67 2.40 19.58
CA ASP A 24 -6.17 1.03 19.54
C ASP A 24 -6.00 0.53 18.11
N GLU A 25 -6.99 0.77 17.22
CA GLU A 25 -6.87 0.50 15.78
C GLU A 25 -5.67 1.23 15.15
N GLU A 26 -5.50 2.51 15.47
CA GLU A 26 -4.40 3.31 14.92
C GLU A 26 -3.03 2.87 15.48
N HIS A 27 -2.97 2.37 16.71
CA HIS A 27 -1.77 1.76 17.27
C HIS A 27 -1.42 0.45 16.58
N ALA A 28 -2.39 -0.42 16.35
CA ALA A 28 -2.20 -1.68 15.62
C ALA A 28 -1.69 -1.43 14.20
N LEU A 29 -2.30 -0.49 13.47
CA LEU A 29 -1.83 -0.10 12.14
C LEU A 29 -0.43 0.52 12.16
N LYS A 30 -0.13 1.34 13.17
CA LYS A 30 1.20 1.96 13.32
C LYS A 30 2.30 0.92 13.51
N GLU A 31 2.04 -0.14 14.29
CA GLU A 31 2.99 -1.24 14.50
C GLU A 31 3.12 -2.11 13.26
N LYS A 32 2.00 -2.52 12.66
CA LYS A 32 1.94 -3.34 11.45
C LYS A 32 2.75 -2.72 10.29
N TYR A 33 2.62 -1.43 10.06
CA TYR A 33 3.30 -0.71 8.97
C TYR A 33 4.60 0.00 9.39
N GLY A 34 5.10 -0.22 10.60
CA GLY A 34 6.35 0.34 11.07
C GLY A 34 6.44 1.86 10.95
N LEU A 35 5.35 2.58 11.25
CA LEU A 35 5.29 4.04 11.12
C LEU A 35 6.12 4.73 12.19
N LYS A 36 6.31 6.06 12.07
CA LYS A 36 7.08 6.84 13.04
C LYS A 36 6.59 6.60 14.47
N LYS A 37 7.53 6.44 15.41
CA LYS A 37 7.21 6.32 16.84
C LYS A 37 6.45 7.57 17.33
N ILE A 38 6.95 8.76 17.01
CA ILE A 38 6.32 10.04 17.30
C ILE A 38 5.67 10.58 16.01
N GLY A 39 4.36 10.90 16.07
CA GLY A 39 3.61 11.43 14.92
C GLY A 39 3.19 10.41 13.88
N GLY A 40 3.36 9.10 14.09
CA GLY A 40 2.92 8.05 13.16
C GLY A 40 1.42 8.07 12.90
N MET A 41 0.60 8.44 13.89
CA MET A 41 -0.83 8.60 13.71
C MET A 41 -1.19 9.70 12.70
N LYS A 42 -0.40 10.77 12.59
CA LYS A 42 -0.61 11.80 11.57
C LYS A 42 -0.42 11.24 10.15
N GLU A 43 0.43 10.24 9.96
CA GLU A 43 0.58 9.54 8.68
C GLU A 43 -0.71 8.78 8.35
N ILE A 44 -1.30 8.06 9.32
CA ILE A 44 -2.57 7.35 9.16
C ILE A 44 -3.71 8.34 8.86
N TRP A 45 -3.79 9.47 9.56
CA TRP A 45 -4.82 10.48 9.29
C TRP A 45 -4.69 11.10 7.89
N ARG A 46 -3.46 11.22 7.39
CA ARG A 46 -3.21 11.67 6.02
C ARG A 46 -3.79 10.69 5.00
N GLU A 47 -3.57 9.40 5.20
CA GLU A 47 -4.13 8.35 4.32
C GLU A 47 -5.66 8.25 4.45
N LYS A 48 -6.20 8.28 5.67
CA LYS A 48 -7.66 8.35 5.92
C LYS A 48 -8.28 9.57 5.21
N SER A 49 -7.61 10.71 5.23
CA SER A 49 -8.09 11.94 4.57
C SER A 49 -8.00 11.84 3.04
N ALA A 50 -6.99 11.17 2.50
CA ALA A 50 -6.85 10.93 1.07
C ALA A 50 -7.96 9.99 0.59
N LEU A 51 -8.18 8.88 1.29
CA LEU A 51 -9.24 7.93 1.01
C LEU A 51 -10.63 8.60 1.05
N ARG A 52 -10.88 9.45 2.05
CA ARG A 52 -12.14 10.20 2.15
C ARG A 52 -12.36 11.09 0.92
N ARG A 53 -11.32 11.73 0.39
CA ARG A 53 -11.45 12.53 -0.84
C ARG A 53 -11.86 11.68 -2.03
N HIS A 54 -11.25 10.50 -2.21
CA HIS A 54 -11.61 9.59 -3.30
C HIS A 54 -13.04 9.08 -3.16
N ARG A 55 -13.44 8.65 -1.96
CA ARG A 55 -14.82 8.22 -1.69
C ARG A 55 -15.84 9.34 -1.92
N ASN A 56 -15.55 10.54 -1.46
CA ASN A 56 -16.45 11.70 -1.67
C ASN A 56 -16.59 12.05 -3.18
N GLN A 57 -15.51 11.90 -3.94
CA GLN A 57 -15.57 12.11 -5.40
C GLN A 57 -16.39 11.02 -6.07
N ALA A 58 -16.19 9.76 -5.71
CA ALA A 58 -16.99 8.64 -6.21
C ALA A 58 -18.48 8.80 -5.88
N MET A 59 -18.82 9.13 -4.64
CA MET A 59 -20.21 9.36 -4.21
C MET A 59 -20.90 10.47 -4.99
N LYS A 60 -20.18 11.56 -5.29
CA LYS A 60 -20.72 12.65 -6.13
C LYS A 60 -21.01 12.21 -7.57
N LEU A 61 -20.21 11.31 -8.10
CA LEU A 61 -20.36 10.79 -9.45
C LEU A 61 -21.45 9.74 -9.55
N ILE A 62 -21.63 8.89 -8.53
CA ILE A 62 -22.70 7.90 -8.46
C ILE A 62 -24.08 8.57 -8.39
N GLY A 63 -24.22 9.65 -7.62
CA GLY A 63 -25.48 10.36 -7.44
C GLY A 63 -25.96 11.18 -8.64
N ARG A 64 -25.22 11.21 -9.75
CA ARG A 64 -25.60 11.96 -10.95
C ARG A 64 -26.15 11.04 -12.03
N VAL A 65 -27.39 11.28 -12.42
CA VAL A 65 -28.11 10.48 -13.44
C VAL A 65 -27.47 10.65 -14.83
N ASP A 66 -26.93 11.84 -15.12
CA ASP A 66 -26.34 12.20 -16.43
C ASP A 66 -24.87 11.76 -16.58
N THR A 67 -24.47 10.68 -15.92
CA THR A 67 -23.07 10.20 -15.97
C THR A 67 -22.68 9.56 -17.30
N SER A 68 -23.62 9.32 -18.20
CA SER A 68 -23.37 8.68 -19.50
C SER A 68 -22.71 9.59 -20.53
N GLU A 69 -22.87 10.91 -20.42
CA GLU A 69 -22.38 11.84 -21.42
C GLU A 69 -21.54 12.99 -20.85
N GLY A 70 -20.51 13.39 -21.59
CA GLY A 70 -19.76 14.60 -21.36
C GLY A 70 -18.71 14.56 -20.23
N HIS A 71 -18.68 15.63 -19.42
CA HIS A 71 -17.65 15.87 -18.41
C HIS A 71 -17.62 14.82 -17.29
N PHE A 72 -18.78 14.40 -16.81
CA PHE A 72 -18.88 13.47 -15.68
C PHE A 72 -18.44 12.04 -16.04
N ALA A 73 -18.70 11.59 -17.26
CA ALA A 73 -18.20 10.32 -17.76
C ALA A 73 -16.66 10.30 -17.79
N ARG A 74 -16.05 11.39 -18.27
CA ARG A 74 -14.58 11.54 -18.26
C ARG A 74 -14.03 11.58 -16.84
N GLU A 75 -14.63 12.35 -15.95
CA GLU A 75 -14.19 12.44 -14.53
C GLU A 75 -14.27 11.07 -13.82
N LYS A 76 -15.30 10.27 -14.13
CA LYS A 76 -15.44 8.89 -13.63
C LYS A 76 -14.29 8.00 -14.12
N ILE A 77 -14.00 8.03 -15.42
CA ILE A 77 -12.92 7.25 -16.03
C ILE A 77 -11.56 7.70 -15.47
N ASP A 78 -11.33 9.02 -15.37
CA ASP A 78 -10.07 9.58 -14.85
C ASP A 78 -9.83 9.20 -13.39
N LEU A 79 -10.89 9.19 -12.56
CA LEU A 79 -10.78 8.73 -11.17
C LEU A 79 -10.37 7.25 -11.10
N ILE A 80 -11.06 6.37 -11.83
CA ILE A 80 -10.75 4.94 -11.86
C ILE A 80 -9.33 4.71 -12.38
N ASN A 81 -8.95 5.30 -13.51
CA ASN A 81 -7.63 5.18 -14.09
C ASN A 81 -6.52 5.68 -13.15
N SER A 82 -6.77 6.75 -12.41
CA SER A 82 -5.84 7.27 -11.40
C SER A 82 -5.63 6.29 -10.26
N LEU A 83 -6.68 5.59 -9.82
CA LEU A 83 -6.61 4.59 -8.75
C LEU A 83 -6.00 3.27 -9.23
N CYS A 84 -6.29 2.86 -10.47
CA CYS A 84 -5.65 1.69 -11.12
C CYS A 84 -4.15 1.90 -11.26
N ARG A 85 -3.70 3.07 -11.72
CA ARG A 85 -2.27 3.41 -11.79
C ARG A 85 -1.58 3.37 -10.43
N LYS A 86 -2.27 3.74 -9.34
CA LYS A 86 -1.75 3.60 -7.97
C LYS A 86 -1.79 2.16 -7.44
N GLY A 87 -2.37 1.21 -8.19
CA GLY A 87 -2.53 -0.17 -7.77
C GLY A 87 -3.52 -0.36 -6.63
N LEU A 88 -4.48 0.55 -6.46
CA LEU A 88 -5.55 0.47 -5.47
C LEU A 88 -6.78 -0.26 -6.02
N LEU A 89 -6.96 -0.23 -7.33
CA LEU A 89 -8.00 -0.93 -8.07
C LEU A 89 -7.40 -1.80 -9.16
N VAL A 90 -8.16 -2.81 -9.58
CA VAL A 90 -7.87 -3.64 -10.75
C VAL A 90 -8.42 -2.95 -11.99
N GLU A 91 -7.86 -3.24 -13.16
CA GLU A 91 -8.37 -2.76 -14.43
C GLU A 91 -9.78 -3.31 -14.70
N GLY A 92 -10.69 -2.46 -15.15
CA GLY A 92 -12.09 -2.80 -15.32
C GLY A 92 -12.96 -2.65 -14.06
N ALA A 93 -12.40 -2.17 -12.94
CA ALA A 93 -13.16 -1.89 -11.73
C ALA A 93 -14.27 -0.85 -11.93
N SER A 94 -15.33 -0.98 -11.18
CA SER A 94 -16.47 -0.07 -11.15
C SER A 94 -16.20 1.13 -10.21
N ILE A 95 -17.08 2.14 -10.28
CA ILE A 95 -17.00 3.27 -9.33
C ILE A 95 -17.35 2.85 -7.90
N ASP A 96 -18.16 1.78 -7.74
CA ASP A 96 -18.57 1.27 -6.43
C ASP A 96 -17.40 0.62 -5.69
N ASP A 97 -16.45 0.02 -6.43
CA ASP A 97 -15.23 -0.56 -5.86
C ASP A 97 -14.35 0.48 -5.16
N VAL A 98 -14.45 1.76 -5.57
CA VAL A 98 -13.75 2.86 -4.89
C VAL A 98 -14.23 3.02 -3.45
N LEU A 99 -15.49 2.69 -3.15
CA LEU A 99 -16.05 2.77 -1.80
C LEU A 99 -15.55 1.62 -0.90
N GLN A 100 -15.13 0.51 -1.48
CA GLN A 100 -14.62 -0.67 -0.76
C GLN A 100 -13.16 -0.52 -0.35
N ILE A 101 -12.40 0.44 -0.91
CA ILE A 101 -11.01 0.66 -0.57
C ILE A 101 -10.88 1.02 0.91
N ASN A 102 -10.01 0.29 1.64
CA ASN A 102 -9.71 0.51 3.05
C ASN A 102 -8.41 1.31 3.24
N VAL A 103 -8.19 1.79 4.48
CA VAL A 103 -6.97 2.52 4.85
C VAL A 103 -5.73 1.62 4.72
N GLU A 104 -5.88 0.33 4.97
CA GLU A 104 -4.79 -0.63 4.81
C GLU A 104 -4.30 -0.73 3.36
N HIS A 105 -5.23 -0.70 2.39
CA HIS A 105 -4.86 -0.67 0.98
C HIS A 105 -4.03 0.57 0.63
N MET A 106 -4.35 1.73 1.23
CA MET A 106 -3.56 2.95 1.06
C MET A 106 -2.17 2.83 1.69
N LEU A 107 -2.07 2.22 2.88
CA LEU A 107 -0.80 2.04 3.59
C LEU A 107 0.09 0.99 2.91
N SER A 108 -0.49 -0.06 2.33
CA SER A 108 0.26 -1.10 1.60
C SER A 108 0.89 -0.57 0.31
N ARG A 109 0.30 0.45 -0.33
CA ARG A 109 0.84 1.08 -1.55
C ARG A 109 1.89 2.17 -1.29
N ARG A 110 2.30 2.39 -0.05
CA ARG A 110 3.41 3.29 0.28
C ARG A 110 4.75 2.63 -0.06
N LEU A 111 5.71 3.44 -0.49
CA LEU A 111 7.06 2.96 -0.84
C LEU A 111 7.68 2.11 0.27
N GLN A 112 7.50 2.48 1.54
CA GLN A 112 7.99 1.71 2.68
C GLN A 112 7.44 0.28 2.69
N SER A 113 6.14 0.11 2.47
CA SER A 113 5.47 -1.19 2.47
C SER A 113 5.88 -2.02 1.26
N VAL A 114 5.94 -1.38 0.08
CA VAL A 114 6.33 -2.07 -1.16
C VAL A 114 7.78 -2.54 -1.11
N VAL A 115 8.70 -1.76 -0.55
CA VAL A 115 10.11 -2.17 -0.35
C VAL A 115 10.21 -3.42 0.52
N TYR A 116 9.40 -3.51 1.57
CA TYR A 116 9.33 -4.71 2.42
C TYR A 116 8.73 -5.90 1.67
N TYR A 117 7.57 -5.74 1.01
CA TYR A 117 6.92 -6.82 0.26
C TYR A 117 7.75 -7.33 -0.92
N ARG A 118 8.57 -6.49 -1.53
CA ARG A 118 9.55 -6.88 -2.56
C ARG A 118 10.79 -7.60 -1.99
N GLY A 119 10.87 -7.74 -0.67
CA GLY A 119 12.01 -8.41 -0.02
C GLY A 119 13.33 -7.63 -0.12
N LEU A 120 13.27 -6.30 -0.27
CA LEU A 120 14.45 -5.45 -0.26
C LEU A 120 14.87 -5.06 1.16
N ALA A 121 14.03 -5.31 2.17
CA ALA A 121 14.31 -5.02 3.57
C ALA A 121 13.72 -6.10 4.48
N PRO A 122 14.38 -6.45 5.63
CA PRO A 122 13.96 -7.52 6.52
C PRO A 122 12.73 -7.17 7.38
N SER A 123 12.44 -5.88 7.52
CA SER A 123 11.28 -5.42 8.29
C SER A 123 10.78 -4.08 7.78
N MET A 124 9.51 -3.74 8.12
CA MET A 124 8.91 -2.44 7.79
C MET A 124 9.73 -1.26 8.34
N ARG A 125 10.33 -1.39 9.52
CA ARG A 125 11.17 -0.34 10.12
C ARG A 125 12.52 -0.22 9.40
N ALA A 126 13.13 -1.35 9.03
CA ALA A 126 14.36 -1.36 8.24
C ALA A 126 14.14 -0.73 6.86
N ALA A 127 13.02 -1.07 6.18
CA ALA A 127 12.63 -0.45 4.92
C ALA A 127 12.55 1.08 5.05
N ARG A 128 11.95 1.58 6.12
CA ARG A 128 11.90 3.03 6.37
C ARG A 128 13.29 3.65 6.48
N ASN A 129 14.17 3.04 7.27
CA ASN A 129 15.54 3.55 7.44
C ASN A 129 16.29 3.55 6.11
N MET A 130 16.22 2.47 5.34
CA MET A 130 16.87 2.36 4.03
C MET A 130 16.39 3.44 3.05
N ILE A 131 15.08 3.74 3.03
CA ILE A 131 14.54 4.81 2.20
C ILE A 131 15.04 6.17 2.67
N VAL A 132 14.96 6.47 3.97
CA VAL A 132 15.39 7.78 4.52
C VAL A 132 16.86 8.04 4.25
N HIS A 133 17.72 7.00 4.36
CA HIS A 133 19.15 7.09 4.03
C HIS A 133 19.42 7.05 2.51
N GLY A 134 18.40 6.81 1.68
CA GLY A 134 18.48 6.88 0.23
C GLY A 134 19.19 5.68 -0.40
N HIS A 135 19.04 4.51 0.20
CA HIS A 135 19.52 3.25 -0.39
C HIS A 135 18.60 2.68 -1.48
N ILE A 136 17.39 3.24 -1.61
CA ILE A 136 16.37 2.81 -2.57
C ILE A 136 16.24 3.83 -3.69
N SER A 137 16.09 3.34 -4.92
CA SER A 137 15.84 4.15 -6.11
C SER A 137 14.71 3.57 -6.96
N ILE A 138 13.98 4.46 -7.63
CA ILE A 138 13.01 4.12 -8.67
C ILE A 138 13.64 4.51 -10.00
N GLY A 139 14.07 3.51 -10.77
CA GLY A 139 14.85 3.74 -11.97
C GLY A 139 16.17 4.48 -11.69
N LYS A 140 16.28 5.72 -12.17
CA LYS A 140 17.46 6.58 -11.95
C LYS A 140 17.32 7.50 -10.72
N GLN A 141 16.10 7.66 -10.19
CA GLN A 141 15.82 8.60 -9.11
C GLN A 141 15.98 7.95 -7.74
N ARG A 142 16.86 8.50 -6.91
CA ARG A 142 17.01 8.14 -5.50
C ARG A 142 15.81 8.64 -4.69
N MET A 143 15.21 7.76 -3.92
CA MET A 143 14.03 8.05 -3.09
C MET A 143 14.41 8.15 -1.63
N THR A 144 13.90 9.22 -0.96
CA THR A 144 14.12 9.46 0.48
C THR A 144 12.83 9.62 1.27
N VAL A 145 11.67 9.56 0.61
CA VAL A 145 10.35 9.77 1.22
C VAL A 145 9.62 8.44 1.39
N PRO A 146 9.54 7.86 2.61
CA PRO A 146 8.90 6.55 2.82
C PRO A 146 7.39 6.56 2.63
N GLY A 147 6.75 7.74 2.70
CA GLY A 147 5.31 7.91 2.48
C GLY A 147 4.92 8.16 1.03
N TYR A 148 5.81 7.97 0.07
CA TYR A 148 5.50 8.08 -1.34
C TYR A 148 4.59 6.93 -1.78
N HIS A 149 3.51 7.22 -2.51
CA HIS A 149 2.66 6.21 -3.12
C HIS A 149 3.24 5.79 -4.46
N ILE A 150 3.69 4.55 -4.52
CA ILE A 150 4.30 4.00 -5.73
C ILE A 150 3.21 3.61 -6.74
N LYS A 151 3.45 3.89 -8.01
CA LYS A 151 2.59 3.44 -9.11
C LYS A 151 2.95 2.01 -9.52
N LYS A 152 2.06 1.32 -10.21
CA LYS A 152 2.32 -0.04 -10.72
C LYS A 152 3.59 -0.09 -11.59
N ASP A 153 3.72 0.84 -12.52
CA ASP A 153 4.87 0.92 -13.45
C ASP A 153 6.20 1.17 -12.72
N GLU A 154 6.15 1.98 -11.65
CA GLU A 154 7.31 2.32 -10.82
C GLU A 154 7.75 1.15 -9.93
N GLU A 155 6.82 0.27 -9.58
CA GLU A 155 7.09 -0.88 -8.74
C GLU A 155 8.04 -1.88 -9.41
N GLU A 156 7.93 -2.08 -10.72
CA GLU A 156 8.78 -3.00 -11.47
C GLU A 156 10.24 -2.54 -11.54
N ILE A 157 10.45 -1.22 -11.60
CA ILE A 157 11.78 -0.60 -11.70
C ILE A 157 12.39 -0.25 -10.34
N LEU A 158 11.77 -0.70 -9.24
CA LEU A 158 12.25 -0.48 -7.88
C LEU A 158 13.51 -1.32 -7.60
N LYS A 159 14.60 -0.67 -7.19
CA LYS A 159 15.89 -1.31 -6.93
C LYS A 159 16.72 -0.56 -5.88
N TYR A 160 17.86 -1.14 -5.48
CA TYR A 160 18.84 -0.42 -4.69
C TYR A 160 19.47 0.71 -5.53
N SER A 161 19.81 1.81 -4.87
CA SER A 161 20.50 2.93 -5.50
C SER A 161 21.92 2.50 -5.93
N SER A 162 22.38 2.96 -7.08
CA SER A 162 23.74 2.67 -7.59
C SER A 162 24.87 3.04 -6.62
N ASN A 163 24.64 4.08 -5.80
CA ASN A 163 25.61 4.56 -4.81
C ASN A 163 25.43 3.89 -3.43
N SER A 164 24.57 2.91 -3.32
CA SER A 164 24.32 2.20 -2.07
C SER A 164 25.27 1.02 -1.92
N VAL A 165 25.79 0.82 -0.72
CA VAL A 165 26.58 -0.38 -0.36
C VAL A 165 25.75 -1.67 -0.58
N TYR A 166 24.45 -1.60 -0.41
CA TYR A 166 23.53 -2.73 -0.65
C TYR A 166 23.30 -3.07 -2.14
N ASN A 167 23.89 -2.29 -3.06
CA ASN A 167 23.83 -2.62 -4.48
C ASN A 167 24.73 -3.82 -4.84
N ASP A 168 25.77 -4.07 -4.06
CA ASP A 168 26.70 -5.18 -4.26
C ASP A 168 26.02 -6.51 -3.89
N PRO A 169 25.94 -7.49 -4.83
CA PRO A 169 25.29 -8.77 -4.57
C PRO A 169 25.98 -9.59 -3.48
N ASN A 170 27.29 -9.44 -3.31
CA ASN A 170 28.09 -10.18 -2.33
C ASN A 170 28.04 -9.56 -0.92
N HIS A 171 27.33 -8.45 -0.74
CA HIS A 171 27.22 -7.82 0.57
C HIS A 171 26.51 -8.76 1.57
N PRO A 172 27.03 -8.98 2.79
CA PRO A 172 26.50 -9.95 3.75
C PRO A 172 25.01 -9.75 4.05
N PHE A 173 24.56 -8.51 4.11
CA PHE A 173 23.16 -8.16 4.26
C PHE A 173 22.27 -8.72 3.13
N ARG A 174 22.72 -8.67 1.87
CA ARG A 174 21.96 -9.21 0.74
C ARG A 174 21.88 -10.73 0.78
N VAL A 175 22.99 -11.37 1.12
CA VAL A 175 23.06 -12.84 1.26
C VAL A 175 22.09 -13.31 2.37
N GLU A 176 22.03 -12.57 3.48
CA GLU A 176 21.10 -12.86 4.58
C GLU A 176 19.63 -12.65 4.14
N MET A 177 19.35 -11.56 3.42
CA MET A 177 18.02 -11.28 2.89
C MET A 177 17.55 -12.35 1.89
N GLU A 178 18.44 -12.84 1.06
CA GLU A 178 18.12 -13.90 0.10
C GLU A 178 17.81 -15.23 0.79
N LYS A 179 18.56 -15.56 1.84
CA LYS A 179 18.27 -16.71 2.69
C LYS A 179 16.90 -16.60 3.37
N LEU A 180 16.58 -15.44 3.97
CA LEU A 180 15.27 -15.18 4.58
C LEU A 180 14.13 -15.28 3.56
N ARG A 181 14.34 -14.81 2.35
CA ARG A 181 13.35 -14.93 1.27
C ARG A 181 13.11 -16.39 0.87
N LEU A 182 14.15 -17.18 0.76
CA LEU A 182 14.05 -18.61 0.45
C LEU A 182 13.30 -19.38 1.56
N THR A 183 13.57 -19.08 2.83
CA THR A 183 12.85 -19.73 3.95
C THR A 183 11.36 -19.38 3.93
N MET A 184 10.99 -18.13 3.68
CA MET A 184 9.57 -17.73 3.61
C MET A 184 8.83 -18.40 2.45
N VAL A 185 9.48 -18.67 1.32
CA VAL A 185 8.86 -19.37 0.17
C VAL A 185 8.65 -20.85 0.48
N THR A 186 9.56 -21.48 1.24
CA THR A 186 9.41 -22.89 1.63
C THR A 186 8.32 -23.11 2.69
N ASP A 187 8.04 -22.12 3.53
CA ASP A 187 6.97 -22.18 4.54
C ASP A 187 5.56 -21.93 3.96
N GLU A 188 5.46 -21.43 2.72
CA GLU A 188 4.20 -21.18 2.01
C GLU A 188 3.80 -22.32 1.03
N GLU A 189 4.56 -23.40 0.91
CA GLU A 189 4.07 -24.57 0.17
C GLU A 189 2.90 -25.20 0.93
N PRO A 190 1.67 -25.22 0.36
CA PRO A 190 0.53 -25.82 1.03
C PRO A 190 0.80 -27.32 1.17
N GLU A 191 0.71 -27.84 2.40
CA GLU A 191 0.53 -29.28 2.64
C GLU A 191 -0.58 -29.76 1.70
N GLU A 192 -0.24 -30.61 0.74
CA GLU A 192 -1.23 -31.31 -0.09
C GLU A 192 -2.18 -32.02 0.87
N VAL A 193 -3.37 -31.46 1.03
CA VAL A 193 -4.48 -32.12 1.70
C VAL A 193 -4.74 -33.39 0.93
N GLY A 194 -4.27 -34.50 1.49
CA GLY A 194 -4.42 -35.83 0.92
C GLY A 194 -5.88 -36.06 0.55
N ALA A 195 -6.07 -36.41 -0.73
CA ALA A 195 -7.38 -36.74 -1.25
C ALA A 195 -8.04 -37.82 -0.36
N PRO A 196 -9.30 -37.68 0.01
CA PRO A 196 -10.00 -38.70 0.77
C PRO A 196 -10.06 -39.97 -0.08
N LYS A 197 -9.48 -41.06 0.44
CA LYS A 197 -9.63 -42.40 -0.14
C LYS A 197 -11.12 -42.72 -0.24
N ALA A 198 -11.59 -42.92 -1.45
CA ALA A 198 -12.94 -43.43 -1.70
C ALA A 198 -13.11 -44.75 -0.95
N ALA A 199 -14.04 -44.79 0.00
CA ALA A 199 -14.52 -46.03 0.58
C ALA A 199 -15.29 -46.77 -0.51
N THR A 200 -14.77 -47.89 -0.95
CA THR A 200 -15.53 -48.87 -1.75
C THR A 200 -16.50 -49.55 -0.76
N GLU A 201 -17.77 -49.20 -0.85
CA GLU A 201 -18.84 -49.98 -0.23
C GLU A 201 -19.01 -51.22 -1.10
N ASP A 202 -18.56 -52.37 -0.57
CA ASP A 202 -18.97 -53.68 -1.05
C ASP A 202 -20.42 -53.93 -0.65
N PHE A 203 -21.29 -53.85 -1.63
CA PHE A 203 -22.69 -54.31 -1.51
C PHE A 203 -22.70 -55.81 -1.87
N VAL A 204 -22.84 -56.70 -0.86
CA VAL A 204 -23.14 -58.10 -1.05
C VAL A 204 -24.53 -58.36 -0.45
N GLU A 205 -25.44 -58.77 -1.34
CA GLU A 205 -26.71 -59.53 -1.17
C GLU A 205 -27.60 -59.23 0.08
#